data_1b2e423e36c1460e40703bcc72e3e5b2
#
_entry.id   1b2e423e36c1460e40703bcc72e3e5b2
#
_cell.length_a   1.000
_cell.length_b   1.000
_cell.length_c   1.000
_cell.angle_alpha   90.00
_cell.angle_beta   90.00
_cell.angle_gamma   90.00
#
_symmetry.space_group_name_H-M   'P 1'
#
loop_
_entity.id
_entity.type
_entity.pdbx_description
1 polymer ?
#
loop_
_entity_poly.entity_id
_entity_poly.type
_entity_poly.pdbx_seq_one_letter_code
_entity_poly.pdbx_strand_id
1 'polypeptide(L)'
;PLFLHERDAKKRQLEILNSHINVLPKAVVHCFTGNKSALFSYLDLDLYIGITGWICDERRGEELQNIVKNIPLDRLMVETDAPYLLPRNIHPRPKSRRNEPAFLHHVIDGVTDHRQESAKTIAEASANTAIEFFNLI
;
A
#
# COMPACT_ATOMS: atom_id res chain seq x y z
N PRO A 1 -4.53 -16.26 -0.46
CA PRO A 1 -3.53 -15.22 -0.68
C PRO A 1 -2.57 -15.08 0.50
N LEU A 2 -1.39 -14.49 0.26
CA LEU A 2 -0.40 -14.19 1.30
C LEU A 2 -0.42 -12.69 1.62
N PHE A 3 -0.27 -12.37 2.90
CA PHE A 3 -0.12 -11.02 3.41
C PHE A 3 1.32 -10.86 3.91
N LEU A 4 2.16 -10.17 3.15
CA LEU A 4 3.61 -10.15 3.35
C LEU A 4 4.03 -8.91 4.14
N HIS A 5 4.66 -9.11 5.28
CA HIS A 5 5.31 -8.06 6.04
C HIS A 5 6.80 -8.01 5.70
N GLU A 6 7.29 -6.84 5.26
CA GLU A 6 8.70 -6.62 4.96
C GLU A 6 9.24 -5.43 5.76
N ARG A 7 10.34 -5.65 6.47
CA ARG A 7 11.07 -4.62 7.17
C ARG A 7 12.56 -4.87 7.07
N ASP A 8 13.24 -4.06 6.26
CA ASP A 8 14.70 -4.13 6.02
C ASP A 8 15.19 -5.50 5.52
N ALA A 9 14.30 -6.29 4.93
CA ALA A 9 14.54 -7.67 4.51
C ALA A 9 14.24 -7.93 3.02
N LYS A 10 14.10 -6.88 2.21
CA LYS A 10 13.72 -6.93 0.80
C LYS A 10 14.47 -8.02 0.01
N LYS A 11 15.81 -8.03 0.12
CA LYS A 11 16.63 -8.98 -0.63
C LYS A 11 16.24 -10.42 -0.31
N ARG A 12 16.16 -10.75 0.98
CA ARG A 12 15.82 -12.09 1.43
C ARG A 12 14.39 -12.48 1.09
N GLN A 13 13.46 -11.54 1.21
CA GLN A 13 12.07 -11.78 0.82
C GLN A 13 11.96 -12.08 -0.68
N LEU A 14 12.60 -11.29 -1.54
CA LEU A 14 12.63 -11.54 -3.00
C LEU A 14 13.29 -12.88 -3.36
N GLU A 15 14.37 -13.26 -2.69
CA GLU A 15 15.02 -14.58 -2.90
C GLU A 15 14.02 -15.72 -2.62
N ILE A 16 13.29 -15.64 -1.50
CA ILE A 16 12.30 -16.65 -1.13
C ILE A 16 11.14 -16.68 -2.12
N LEU A 17 10.57 -15.52 -2.46
CA LEU A 17 9.44 -15.42 -3.39
C LEU A 17 9.83 -15.97 -4.77
N ASN A 18 11.01 -15.60 -5.29
CA ASN A 18 11.51 -16.12 -6.57
C ASN A 18 11.72 -17.63 -6.55
N SER A 19 12.22 -18.20 -5.44
CA SER A 19 12.42 -19.65 -5.34
C SER A 19 11.11 -20.45 -5.35
N HIS A 20 9.98 -19.78 -5.13
CA HIS A 20 8.64 -20.39 -5.11
C HIS A 20 7.71 -19.83 -6.18
N ILE A 21 8.24 -19.13 -7.18
CA ILE A 21 7.44 -18.39 -8.18
C ILE A 21 6.38 -19.27 -8.87
N ASN A 22 6.69 -20.53 -9.16
CA ASN A 22 5.78 -21.45 -9.84
C ASN A 22 4.56 -21.89 -9.00
N VAL A 23 4.61 -21.66 -7.69
CA VAL A 23 3.55 -22.06 -6.74
C VAL A 23 3.11 -20.89 -5.88
N LEU A 24 3.60 -19.69 -6.15
CA LEU A 24 3.29 -18.49 -5.39
C LEU A 24 1.80 -18.13 -5.60
N PRO A 25 0.98 -18.13 -4.54
CA PRO A 25 -0.39 -17.64 -4.65
C PRO A 25 -0.42 -16.11 -4.73
N LYS A 26 -1.59 -15.53 -4.98
CA LYS A 26 -1.76 -14.07 -4.86
C LYS A 26 -1.14 -13.58 -3.55
N ALA A 27 -0.32 -12.55 -3.61
CA ALA A 27 0.34 -12.00 -2.44
C ALA A 27 0.37 -10.46 -2.47
N VAL A 28 0.21 -9.84 -1.32
CA VAL A 28 0.31 -8.39 -1.13
C VAL A 28 1.48 -8.04 -0.22
N VAL A 29 2.28 -7.08 -0.65
CA VAL A 29 3.29 -6.45 0.20
C VAL A 29 2.57 -5.39 1.06
N HIS A 30 2.31 -5.75 2.31
CA HIS A 30 1.66 -4.90 3.29
C HIS A 30 2.55 -3.72 3.69
N CYS A 31 1.93 -2.55 3.84
CA CYS A 31 2.59 -1.34 4.33
C CYS A 31 3.91 -1.06 3.57
N PHE A 32 3.82 -1.02 2.24
CA PHE A 32 5.00 -0.78 1.41
C PHE A 32 5.61 0.60 1.69
N THR A 33 6.88 0.62 2.05
CA THR A 33 7.67 1.83 2.33
C THR A 33 9.03 1.83 1.62
N GLY A 34 9.19 0.92 0.65
CA GLY A 34 10.43 0.76 -0.09
C GLY A 34 10.64 1.81 -1.17
N ASN A 35 11.78 1.74 -1.84
CA ASN A 35 12.14 2.62 -2.94
C ASN A 35 11.59 2.10 -4.28
N LYS A 36 11.83 2.88 -5.35
CA LYS A 36 11.40 2.56 -6.72
C LYS A 36 11.87 1.18 -7.19
N SER A 37 13.12 0.81 -6.91
CA SER A 37 13.65 -0.52 -7.28
C SER A 37 12.93 -1.65 -6.56
N ALA A 38 12.57 -1.43 -5.28
CA ALA A 38 11.78 -2.40 -4.53
C ALA A 38 10.38 -2.57 -5.12
N LEU A 39 9.71 -1.45 -5.42
CA LEU A 39 8.38 -1.46 -6.01
C LEU A 39 8.35 -2.29 -7.30
N PHE A 40 9.24 -1.99 -8.25
CA PHE A 40 9.27 -2.73 -9.52
C PHE A 40 9.62 -4.21 -9.33
N SER A 41 10.55 -4.54 -8.41
CA SER A 41 10.84 -5.95 -8.12
C SER A 41 9.63 -6.74 -7.62
N TYR A 42 8.75 -6.13 -6.85
CA TYR A 42 7.51 -6.76 -6.40
C TYR A 42 6.45 -6.81 -7.50
N LEU A 43 6.31 -5.76 -8.30
CA LEU A 43 5.39 -5.74 -9.44
C LEU A 43 5.79 -6.75 -10.53
N ASP A 44 7.09 -6.97 -10.76
CA ASP A 44 7.60 -7.99 -11.69
C ASP A 44 7.24 -9.43 -11.24
N LEU A 45 6.98 -9.64 -9.95
CA LEU A 45 6.45 -10.89 -9.40
C LEU A 45 4.92 -10.93 -9.34
N ASP A 46 4.25 -9.98 -10.00
CA ASP A 46 2.78 -9.83 -10.00
C ASP A 46 2.16 -9.62 -8.62
N LEU A 47 2.92 -9.05 -7.67
CA LEU A 47 2.44 -8.80 -6.32
C LEU A 47 1.58 -7.55 -6.24
N TYR A 48 0.66 -7.56 -5.30
CA TYR A 48 -0.14 -6.41 -4.90
C TYR A 48 0.62 -5.54 -3.90
N ILE A 49 0.31 -4.26 -3.87
CA ILE A 49 1.01 -3.26 -3.04
C ILE A 49 0.00 -2.59 -2.11
N GLY A 50 0.21 -2.74 -0.81
CA GLY A 50 -0.59 -2.12 0.25
C GLY A 50 0.01 -0.79 0.69
N ILE A 51 -0.78 0.28 0.62
CA ILE A 51 -0.38 1.65 0.99
C ILE A 51 -1.12 2.08 2.24
N THR A 52 -0.37 2.51 3.24
CA THR A 52 -0.87 2.98 4.54
C THR A 52 -0.77 4.50 4.67
N GLY A 53 -1.11 5.02 5.85
CA GLY A 53 -0.90 6.41 6.23
C GLY A 53 0.55 6.91 6.15
N TRP A 54 1.51 6.04 5.84
CA TRP A 54 2.88 6.44 5.53
C TRP A 54 2.97 7.40 4.35
N ILE A 55 2.09 7.25 3.35
CA ILE A 55 1.99 8.17 2.20
C ILE A 55 1.71 9.62 2.64
N CYS A 56 1.04 9.82 3.78
CA CYS A 56 0.67 11.12 4.32
C CYS A 56 1.76 11.74 5.22
N ASP A 57 2.92 11.07 5.41
CA ASP A 57 4.02 11.60 6.24
C ASP A 57 4.94 12.48 5.39
N GLU A 58 4.87 13.78 5.58
CA GLU A 58 5.66 14.79 4.86
C GLU A 58 7.17 14.69 5.08
N ARG A 59 7.61 13.91 6.07
CA ARG A 59 9.03 13.77 6.42
C ARG A 59 9.64 12.48 5.91
N ARG A 60 8.85 11.40 5.90
CA ARG A 60 9.33 10.04 5.62
C ARG A 60 8.66 9.42 4.39
N GLY A 61 7.55 9.99 3.95
CA GLY A 61 6.75 9.49 2.83
C GLY A 61 7.23 9.95 1.45
N GLU A 62 8.20 10.86 1.36
CA GLU A 62 8.62 11.49 0.09
C GLU A 62 8.95 10.46 -1.00
N GLU A 63 9.72 9.44 -0.70
CA GLU A 63 10.04 8.38 -1.66
C GLU A 63 8.76 7.71 -2.19
N LEU A 64 7.86 7.31 -1.28
CA LEU A 64 6.59 6.69 -1.65
C LEU A 64 5.70 7.63 -2.45
N GLN A 65 5.61 8.90 -2.07
CA GLN A 65 4.87 9.94 -2.79
C GLN A 65 5.32 10.07 -4.24
N ASN A 66 6.63 10.00 -4.47
CA ASN A 66 7.21 10.11 -5.81
C ASN A 66 6.93 8.89 -6.70
N ILE A 67 6.75 7.70 -6.12
CA ILE A 67 6.66 6.44 -6.86
C ILE A 67 5.26 5.81 -6.88
N VAL A 68 4.33 6.21 -6.03
CA VAL A 68 2.98 5.62 -5.92
C VAL A 68 2.21 5.66 -7.24
N LYS A 69 2.48 6.61 -8.10
CA LYS A 69 1.92 6.72 -9.46
C LYS A 69 2.30 5.55 -10.38
N ASN A 70 3.36 4.81 -10.06
CA ASN A 70 3.80 3.66 -10.86
C ASN A 70 3.09 2.36 -10.47
N ILE A 71 2.27 2.35 -9.42
CA ILE A 71 1.50 1.17 -9.02
C ILE A 71 0.27 1.08 -9.94
N PRO A 72 0.08 -0.02 -10.71
CA PRO A 72 -1.14 -0.23 -11.47
C PRO A 72 -2.36 -0.22 -10.55
N LEU A 73 -3.50 0.30 -11.02
CA LEU A 73 -4.72 0.38 -10.21
C LEU A 73 -5.23 -0.99 -9.75
N ASP A 74 -5.04 -2.01 -10.58
CA ASP A 74 -5.39 -3.40 -10.28
C ASP A 74 -4.35 -4.13 -9.41
N ARG A 75 -3.34 -3.43 -8.94
CA ARG A 75 -2.35 -3.91 -7.95
C ARG A 75 -2.27 -3.04 -6.71
N LEU A 76 -3.05 -1.94 -6.68
CA LEU A 76 -3.07 -1.01 -5.57
C LEU A 76 -4.15 -1.37 -4.55
N MET A 77 -3.77 -1.51 -3.30
CA MET A 77 -4.68 -1.57 -2.16
C MET A 77 -4.32 -0.49 -1.14
N VAL A 78 -5.33 0.17 -0.57
CA VAL A 78 -5.15 1.08 0.57
C VAL A 78 -5.52 0.38 1.86
N GLU A 79 -4.78 0.65 2.92
CA GLU A 79 -4.95 0.02 4.22
C GLU A 79 -4.62 0.99 5.36
N THR A 80 -5.01 0.69 6.58
CA THR A 80 -4.79 1.58 7.71
C THR A 80 -3.56 1.24 8.54
N ASP A 81 -3.27 -0.04 8.74
CA ASP A 81 -2.34 -0.56 9.76
C ASP A 81 -2.72 -0.13 11.19
N ALA A 82 -4.02 0.12 11.41
CA ALA A 82 -4.51 0.52 12.74
C ALA A 82 -4.13 -0.52 13.81
N PRO A 83 -3.72 -0.08 15.00
CA PRO A 83 -3.75 1.27 15.58
C PRO A 83 -2.53 2.15 15.24
N TYR A 84 -1.67 1.72 14.35
CA TYR A 84 -0.46 2.42 13.92
C TYR A 84 -0.70 3.30 12.69
N LEU A 85 0.29 4.10 12.34
CA LEU A 85 0.35 4.89 11.10
C LEU A 85 -0.84 5.83 10.90
N LEU A 86 -1.26 6.53 11.97
CA LEU A 86 -2.29 7.58 11.86
C LEU A 86 -1.91 8.57 10.75
N PRO A 87 -2.77 8.74 9.71
CA PRO A 87 -2.50 9.67 8.62
C PRO A 87 -2.24 11.09 9.12
N ARG A 88 -1.20 11.74 8.59
CA ARG A 88 -0.78 13.06 9.06
C ARG A 88 -1.55 14.22 8.39
N ASN A 89 -2.33 13.94 7.36
CA ASN A 89 -3.21 14.88 6.67
C ASN A 89 -4.57 15.08 7.34
N ILE A 90 -4.84 14.45 8.49
CA ILE A 90 -6.09 14.66 9.24
C ILE A 90 -6.09 16.04 9.89
N HIS A 91 -7.12 16.82 9.60
CA HIS A 91 -7.35 18.15 10.21
C HIS A 91 -8.81 18.31 10.68
N PRO A 92 -9.04 18.78 11.92
CA PRO A 92 -8.05 19.03 12.98
C PRO A 92 -7.38 17.75 13.44
N ARG A 93 -6.15 17.83 13.91
CA ARG A 93 -5.41 16.64 14.40
C ARG A 93 -6.17 15.98 15.55
N PRO A 94 -6.34 14.63 15.50
CA PRO A 94 -6.90 13.91 16.64
C PRO A 94 -6.06 14.09 17.89
N LYS A 95 -6.70 14.10 19.05
CA LYS A 95 -5.99 14.18 20.35
C LYS A 95 -5.18 12.92 20.63
N SER A 96 -5.67 11.77 20.19
CA SER A 96 -4.98 10.47 20.27
C SER A 96 -4.11 10.25 19.03
N ARG A 97 -3.00 9.53 19.21
CA ARG A 97 -2.17 9.05 18.10
C ARG A 97 -2.65 7.70 17.53
N ARG A 98 -3.72 7.14 18.11
CA ARG A 98 -4.27 5.86 17.67
C ARG A 98 -4.97 6.03 16.32
N ASN A 99 -4.55 5.23 15.35
CA ASN A 99 -5.23 5.11 14.08
C ASN A 99 -6.46 4.21 14.20
N GLU A 100 -7.43 4.39 13.32
CA GLU A 100 -8.69 3.63 13.27
C GLU A 100 -9.05 3.34 11.80
N PRO A 101 -9.76 2.23 11.50
CA PRO A 101 -10.21 1.93 10.14
C PRO A 101 -11.06 3.05 9.52
N ALA A 102 -11.77 3.82 10.35
CA ALA A 102 -12.55 4.99 9.91
C ALA A 102 -11.72 6.07 9.21
N PHE A 103 -10.40 6.09 9.41
CA PHE A 103 -9.48 7.06 8.79
C PHE A 103 -8.92 6.62 7.44
N LEU A 104 -9.40 5.49 6.88
CA LEU A 104 -8.91 4.98 5.60
C LEU A 104 -9.03 5.99 4.45
N HIS A 105 -10.09 6.81 4.45
CA HIS A 105 -10.27 7.83 3.42
C HIS A 105 -9.14 8.85 3.35
N HIS A 106 -8.46 9.14 4.46
CA HIS A 106 -7.28 10.01 4.47
C HIS A 106 -6.06 9.40 3.77
N VAL A 107 -5.97 8.06 3.76
CA VAL A 107 -4.94 7.37 2.95
C VAL A 107 -5.28 7.51 1.47
N ILE A 108 -6.56 7.37 1.09
CA ILE A 108 -7.03 7.60 -0.28
C ILE A 108 -6.67 9.01 -0.75
N ASP A 109 -6.95 10.02 0.08
CA ASP A 109 -6.58 11.42 -0.21
C ASP A 109 -5.06 11.54 -0.42
N GLY A 110 -4.25 10.98 0.48
CA GLY A 110 -2.80 10.98 0.35
C GLY A 110 -2.27 10.31 -0.92
N VAL A 111 -2.91 9.22 -1.37
CA VAL A 111 -2.59 8.59 -2.66
C VAL A 111 -3.01 9.49 -3.81
N THR A 112 -4.20 10.09 -3.75
CA THR A 112 -4.75 10.97 -4.78
C THR A 112 -3.87 12.20 -5.01
N ASP A 113 -3.31 12.79 -3.96
CA ASP A 113 -2.42 13.96 -4.05
C ASP A 113 -1.17 13.73 -4.91
N HIS A 114 -0.80 12.46 -5.13
CA HIS A 114 0.41 12.05 -5.85
C HIS A 114 0.12 11.22 -7.12
N ARG A 115 -1.14 11.19 -7.56
CA ARG A 115 -1.59 10.51 -8.77
C ARG A 115 -2.46 11.44 -9.62
N GLN A 116 -2.77 11.03 -10.85
CA GLN A 116 -3.64 11.82 -11.74
C GLN A 116 -5.13 11.43 -11.62
N GLU A 117 -5.40 10.27 -11.05
CA GLU A 117 -6.74 9.75 -10.87
C GLU A 117 -7.48 10.45 -9.73
N SER A 118 -8.80 10.52 -9.81
CA SER A 118 -9.64 11.09 -8.75
C SER A 118 -9.67 10.19 -7.51
N ALA A 119 -9.95 10.77 -6.35
CA ALA A 119 -10.14 10.01 -5.11
C ALA A 119 -11.20 8.92 -5.24
N LYS A 120 -12.28 9.19 -5.99
CA LYS A 120 -13.32 8.20 -6.30
C LYS A 120 -12.74 7.02 -7.08
N THR A 121 -11.96 7.29 -8.14
CA THR A 121 -11.33 6.24 -8.95
C THR A 121 -10.36 5.40 -8.12
N ILE A 122 -9.54 6.02 -7.26
CA ILE A 122 -8.61 5.31 -6.37
C ILE A 122 -9.39 4.42 -5.39
N ALA A 123 -10.45 4.97 -4.77
CA ALA A 123 -11.27 4.22 -3.81
C ALA A 123 -11.94 2.99 -4.46
N GLU A 124 -12.57 3.18 -5.62
CA GLU A 124 -13.24 2.10 -6.35
C GLU A 124 -12.24 1.03 -6.83
N ALA A 125 -11.11 1.45 -7.39
CA ALA A 125 -10.07 0.52 -7.84
C ALA A 125 -9.51 -0.30 -6.69
N SER A 126 -9.12 0.37 -5.58
CA SER A 126 -8.59 -0.31 -4.40
C SER A 126 -9.60 -1.28 -3.77
N ALA A 127 -10.87 -0.89 -3.70
CA ALA A 127 -11.93 -1.76 -3.18
C ALA A 127 -12.11 -3.01 -4.08
N ASN A 128 -12.20 -2.83 -5.39
CA ASN A 128 -12.33 -3.94 -6.34
C ASN A 128 -11.10 -4.86 -6.28
N THR A 129 -9.90 -4.30 -6.23
CA THR A 129 -8.66 -5.04 -6.08
C THR A 129 -8.66 -5.88 -4.79
N ALA A 130 -9.10 -5.32 -3.67
CA ALA A 130 -9.19 -6.04 -2.39
C ALA A 130 -10.25 -7.15 -2.44
N ILE A 131 -11.43 -6.88 -3.00
CA ILE A 131 -12.50 -7.88 -3.17
C ILE A 131 -11.98 -9.07 -3.98
N GLU A 132 -11.34 -8.82 -5.11
CA GLU A 132 -10.79 -9.87 -5.97
C GLU A 132 -9.62 -10.61 -5.31
N PHE A 133 -8.73 -9.89 -4.65
CA PHE A 133 -7.56 -10.46 -3.96
C PHE A 133 -7.97 -11.44 -2.86
N PHE A 134 -8.90 -11.03 -2.00
CA PHE A 134 -9.36 -11.82 -0.87
C PHE A 134 -10.52 -12.77 -1.21
N ASN A 135 -11.04 -12.73 -2.44
CA ASN A 135 -12.16 -13.54 -2.90
C ASN A 135 -13.40 -13.36 -1.99
N LEU A 136 -13.80 -12.11 -1.79
CA LEU A 136 -14.85 -11.74 -0.82
C LEU A 136 -16.29 -11.91 -1.35
N ILE A 137 -16.47 -12.12 -2.65
CA ILE A 137 -17.79 -12.30 -3.30
C ILE A 137 -17.70 -13.45 -4.29
#